data_80ca1354defd69110371d4b02090225a
#
_entry.id   80ca1354defd69110371d4b02090225a
#
_cell.length_a   1.000
_cell.length_b   1.000
_cell.length_c   1.000
_cell.angle_alpha   90.00
_cell.angle_beta   90.00
_cell.angle_gamma   90.00
#
_symmetry.space_group_name_H-M   'P 1'
#
loop_
_entity.id
_entity.type
_entity.pdbx_description
1 polymer ?
#
loop_
_entity_poly.entity_id
_entity_poly.type
_entity_poly.pdbx_seq_one_letter_code
_entity_poly.pdbx_strand_id
1 'polypeptide(L)'
;MRNILIVLTALLFVACGNKGTKAVSEEMQNDSLALIQPKYAKGFTVKYMENGVRLVEVEDPQKDDDKMPVSYQFALVQKGSDADIPEGYTKVEVPVERTLVMTMLQLSNFTALEAHDVVKGITGTKNLFNKDIKKRVKDGSIVKIGMEGNFDTELILAANPEVIFISPFKRGGYDAIKETGITLIPHLGYKELDPLGQAEWVKFVGLFIGKEKAANELFEGIEHRYQDAKTLAAQAKTRPTVFSGEMHGGNWYAVGGKNFLAQLFRDAGADYIIKNEDTGGSTIEFEQMYAMAANADYWRILNSYPDTFSYEALKASEPRNELFKAFKEKQVIYCNMKQTAYYESTPVEPDVVLKDLLAIFHPELVEKDYQPKYYQLLK
;
A
#
# COMPACT_ATOMS: atom_id res chain seq x y z
N MET A 1 -38.78 66.95 48.43
CA MET A 1 -38.05 67.90 47.63
C MET A 1 -37.39 67.13 46.50
N ARG A 2 -37.92 67.39 45.38
CA ARG A 2 -37.58 67.03 43.97
C ARG A 2 -36.99 65.64 43.64
N ASN A 3 -37.88 64.77 43.21
CA ASN A 3 -37.59 63.54 42.51
C ASN A 3 -37.07 63.87 41.11
N ILE A 4 -35.95 63.26 40.72
CA ILE A 4 -35.49 63.20 39.32
C ILE A 4 -35.66 61.77 38.85
N LEU A 5 -36.61 61.62 37.91
CA LEU A 5 -36.91 60.39 37.21
C LEU A 5 -35.91 60.25 36.03
N ILE A 6 -35.01 59.26 36.06
CA ILE A 6 -34.13 58.96 34.96
C ILE A 6 -34.80 57.87 34.12
N VAL A 7 -35.24 58.25 32.94
CA VAL A 7 -35.75 57.32 31.89
C VAL A 7 -34.55 56.68 31.23
N LEU A 8 -34.40 55.41 31.45
CA LEU A 8 -33.37 54.55 30.75
C LEU A 8 -33.92 54.07 29.43
N THR A 9 -33.51 54.70 28.34
CA THR A 9 -33.85 54.27 26.98
C THR A 9 -32.97 53.05 26.62
N ALA A 10 -33.58 51.87 26.58
CA ALA A 10 -32.93 50.64 26.08
C ALA A 10 -32.83 50.68 24.55
N LEU A 11 -31.64 50.89 24.03
CA LEU A 11 -31.29 50.68 22.62
C LEU A 11 -31.13 49.19 22.38
N LEU A 12 -32.12 48.60 21.71
CA LEU A 12 -32.03 47.25 21.14
C LEU A 12 -31.10 47.30 19.92
N PHE A 13 -29.83 46.92 20.12
CA PHE A 13 -28.95 46.54 19.03
C PHE A 13 -29.38 45.13 18.52
N VAL A 14 -30.01 45.10 17.38
CA VAL A 14 -30.18 43.86 16.59
C VAL A 14 -28.79 43.50 16.06
N ALA A 15 -28.12 42.63 16.78
CA ALA A 15 -26.93 41.97 16.25
C ALA A 15 -27.37 40.93 15.19
N CYS A 16 -27.32 41.31 13.92
CA CYS A 16 -27.27 40.33 12.82
C CYS A 16 -25.99 39.53 13.01
N GLY A 17 -26.10 38.41 13.73
CA GLY A 17 -25.03 37.48 13.92
C GLY A 17 -24.69 36.84 12.59
N ASN A 18 -23.46 37.00 12.20
CA ASN A 18 -22.82 36.44 11.01
C ASN A 18 -22.70 34.93 11.18
N LYS A 19 -23.83 34.19 11.03
CA LYS A 19 -23.85 32.71 11.01
C LYS A 19 -23.19 32.13 9.76
N GLY A 20 -23.02 32.95 8.70
CA GLY A 20 -22.41 32.50 7.44
C GLY A 20 -20.89 32.35 7.54
N THR A 21 -20.19 33.23 8.28
CA THR A 21 -18.71 33.21 8.30
C THR A 21 -18.13 32.12 9.21
N LYS A 22 -18.84 31.67 10.26
CA LYS A 22 -18.38 30.56 11.09
C LYS A 22 -18.63 29.20 10.42
N ALA A 23 -19.79 29.02 9.79
CA ALA A 23 -20.10 27.81 9.07
C ALA A 23 -19.18 27.61 7.86
N VAL A 24 -18.92 28.67 7.09
CA VAL A 24 -17.99 28.62 5.93
C VAL A 24 -16.55 28.36 6.38
N SER A 25 -16.11 28.88 7.54
CA SER A 25 -14.76 28.59 8.05
C SER A 25 -14.63 27.18 8.64
N GLU A 26 -15.67 26.61 9.22
CA GLU A 26 -15.68 25.22 9.71
C GLU A 26 -15.83 24.21 8.56
N GLU A 27 -16.62 24.50 7.52
CA GLU A 27 -16.66 23.69 6.29
C GLU A 27 -15.33 23.76 5.54
N MET A 28 -14.72 24.92 5.33
CA MET A 28 -13.41 25.06 4.71
C MET A 28 -12.28 24.40 5.53
N GLN A 29 -12.32 24.42 6.86
CA GLN A 29 -11.37 23.68 7.70
C GLN A 29 -11.61 22.15 7.63
N ASN A 30 -12.86 21.68 7.58
CA ASN A 30 -13.16 20.27 7.36
C ASN A 30 -12.78 19.80 5.95
N ASP A 31 -12.99 20.61 4.92
CA ASP A 31 -12.56 20.33 3.56
C ASP A 31 -11.04 20.28 3.41
N SER A 32 -10.29 21.19 4.09
CA SER A 32 -8.83 21.17 4.03
C SER A 32 -8.22 19.91 4.66
N LEU A 33 -8.87 19.33 5.68
CA LEU A 33 -8.47 18.05 6.29
C LEU A 33 -8.84 16.83 5.45
N ALA A 34 -9.75 16.98 4.49
CA ALA A 34 -10.15 15.91 3.59
C ALA A 34 -9.38 15.91 2.25
N LEU A 35 -8.60 16.97 1.95
CA LEU A 35 -7.82 17.03 0.72
C LEU A 35 -6.72 15.98 0.71
N ILE A 36 -6.67 15.20 -0.37
CA ILE A 36 -5.59 14.26 -0.62
C ILE A 36 -4.42 15.00 -1.28
N GLN A 37 -3.27 14.98 -0.60
CA GLN A 37 -2.01 15.49 -1.12
C GLN A 37 -0.95 14.41 -0.92
N PRO A 38 -0.54 13.67 -1.98
CA PRO A 38 0.50 12.65 -1.85
C PRO A 38 1.84 13.30 -1.49
N LYS A 39 2.49 12.73 -0.47
CA LYS A 39 3.78 13.20 0.06
C LYS A 39 4.93 12.29 -0.36
N TYR A 40 4.72 10.99 -0.35
CA TYR A 40 5.69 9.95 -0.64
C TYR A 40 5.42 9.24 -1.97
N ALA A 41 4.14 8.98 -2.26
CA ALA A 41 3.74 8.35 -3.51
C ALA A 41 4.11 9.22 -4.72
N LYS A 42 4.72 8.59 -5.72
CA LYS A 42 5.15 9.23 -6.98
C LYS A 42 4.25 8.87 -8.15
N GLY A 43 3.45 7.81 -7.99
CA GLY A 43 2.64 7.27 -9.07
C GLY A 43 1.28 7.96 -9.27
N PHE A 44 0.89 8.93 -8.43
CA PHE A 44 -0.34 9.70 -8.66
C PHE A 44 -0.25 11.13 -8.14
N THR A 45 -1.02 12.02 -8.75
CA THR A 45 -1.23 13.40 -8.33
C THR A 45 -2.72 13.73 -8.27
N VAL A 46 -3.09 14.74 -7.49
CA VAL A 46 -4.47 15.20 -7.36
C VAL A 46 -4.52 16.72 -7.45
N LYS A 47 -5.42 17.23 -8.32
CA LYS A 47 -5.72 18.65 -8.42
C LYS A 47 -7.21 18.87 -8.20
N TYR A 48 -7.54 19.80 -7.32
CA TYR A 48 -8.91 20.17 -6.99
C TYR A 48 -9.33 21.38 -7.84
N MET A 49 -10.50 21.28 -8.48
CA MET A 49 -11.10 22.35 -9.26
C MET A 49 -12.16 23.09 -8.43
N GLU A 50 -12.42 24.35 -8.77
CA GLU A 50 -13.41 25.19 -8.09
C GLU A 50 -14.85 24.64 -8.17
N ASN A 51 -15.15 23.89 -9.24
CA ASN A 51 -16.44 23.22 -9.43
C ASN A 51 -16.59 21.89 -8.66
N GLY A 52 -15.65 21.57 -7.76
CA GLY A 52 -15.66 20.35 -6.95
C GLY A 52 -15.15 19.09 -7.65
N VAL A 53 -14.72 19.19 -8.92
CA VAL A 53 -14.08 18.08 -9.64
C VAL A 53 -12.67 17.86 -9.10
N ARG A 54 -12.29 16.58 -8.92
CA ARG A 54 -10.92 16.18 -8.59
C ARG A 54 -10.28 15.58 -9.83
N LEU A 55 -9.22 16.19 -10.31
CA LEU A 55 -8.41 15.65 -11.39
C LEU A 55 -7.32 14.77 -10.79
N VAL A 56 -7.30 13.52 -11.19
CA VAL A 56 -6.34 12.51 -10.72
C VAL A 56 -5.54 12.05 -11.92
N GLU A 57 -4.23 12.18 -11.83
CA GLU A 57 -3.31 11.67 -12.84
C GLU A 57 -2.50 10.52 -12.25
N VAL A 58 -2.37 9.43 -13.01
CA VAL A 58 -1.62 8.24 -12.62
C VAL A 58 -0.50 8.02 -13.61
N GLU A 59 0.73 7.95 -13.12
CA GLU A 59 1.92 7.72 -13.91
C GLU A 59 2.78 6.62 -13.30
N ASP A 60 3.67 6.03 -14.09
CA ASP A 60 4.62 5.04 -13.59
C ASP A 60 5.64 5.73 -12.64
N PRO A 61 5.69 5.37 -11.34
CA PRO A 61 6.66 5.96 -10.41
C PRO A 61 8.12 5.60 -10.73
N GLN A 62 8.35 4.60 -11.58
CA GLN A 62 9.66 4.17 -12.06
C GLN A 62 9.83 4.57 -13.53
N LYS A 63 9.66 5.87 -13.81
CA LYS A 63 9.80 6.39 -15.19
C LYS A 63 11.16 6.02 -15.77
N ASP A 64 11.13 5.51 -16.99
CA ASP A 64 12.31 5.35 -17.83
C ASP A 64 12.36 6.60 -18.73
N ASP A 65 13.38 7.43 -18.56
CA ASP A 65 13.52 8.71 -19.28
C ASP A 65 13.54 8.52 -20.80
N ASP A 66 13.85 7.31 -21.27
CA ASP A 66 13.90 6.98 -22.70
C ASP A 66 12.52 6.56 -23.27
N LYS A 67 11.48 6.46 -22.47
CA LYS A 67 10.13 6.07 -22.91
C LYS A 67 9.13 7.17 -22.65
N MET A 68 8.22 7.37 -23.63
CA MET A 68 7.07 8.25 -23.40
C MET A 68 6.25 7.73 -22.20
N PRO A 69 6.02 8.56 -21.17
CA PRO A 69 5.26 8.14 -20.01
C PRO A 69 3.82 7.82 -20.43
N VAL A 70 3.34 6.65 -20.01
CA VAL A 70 1.89 6.37 -20.08
C VAL A 70 1.27 7.03 -18.87
N SER A 71 0.46 8.06 -19.11
CA SER A 71 -0.33 8.75 -18.08
C SER A 71 -1.81 8.39 -18.26
N TYR A 72 -2.48 8.16 -17.14
CA TYR A 72 -3.93 7.94 -17.10
C TYR A 72 -4.56 9.10 -16.36
N GLN A 73 -5.59 9.71 -16.95
CA GLN A 73 -6.21 10.93 -16.45
C GLN A 73 -7.69 10.69 -16.12
N PHE A 74 -8.08 10.98 -14.90
CA PHE A 74 -9.44 10.79 -14.40
C PHE A 74 -9.97 12.09 -13.80
N ALA A 75 -11.21 12.43 -14.16
CA ALA A 75 -11.98 13.48 -13.51
C ALA A 75 -13.01 12.84 -12.59
N LEU A 76 -12.78 12.93 -11.28
CA LEU A 76 -13.72 12.41 -10.28
C LEU A 76 -14.80 13.46 -10.03
N VAL A 77 -16.03 13.11 -10.37
CA VAL A 77 -17.20 13.98 -10.32
C VAL A 77 -18.19 13.40 -9.33
N GLN A 78 -18.78 14.22 -8.47
CA GLN A 78 -19.83 13.79 -7.56
C GLN A 78 -21.00 13.17 -8.34
N LYS A 79 -21.53 12.01 -7.88
CA LYS A 79 -22.69 11.36 -8.51
C LYS A 79 -23.85 12.35 -8.68
N GLY A 80 -24.41 12.37 -9.89
CA GLY A 80 -25.51 13.27 -10.26
C GLY A 80 -25.11 14.73 -10.51
N SER A 81 -23.81 15.05 -10.55
CA SER A 81 -23.33 16.37 -10.94
C SER A 81 -23.07 16.44 -12.44
N ASP A 82 -23.47 17.56 -13.04
CA ASP A 82 -23.19 17.90 -14.45
C ASP A 82 -21.96 18.82 -14.60
N ALA A 83 -21.01 18.73 -13.63
CA ALA A 83 -19.81 19.54 -13.65
C ALA A 83 -18.98 19.30 -14.91
N ASP A 84 -18.54 20.36 -15.53
CA ASP A 84 -17.65 20.33 -16.70
C ASP A 84 -16.28 19.75 -16.30
N ILE A 85 -15.76 18.88 -17.15
CA ILE A 85 -14.45 18.27 -17.01
C ILE A 85 -13.53 18.69 -18.16
N PRO A 86 -12.22 18.79 -17.92
CA PRO A 86 -11.28 19.11 -18.99
C PRO A 86 -11.23 17.99 -20.07
N GLU A 87 -10.93 18.38 -21.29
CA GLU A 87 -10.70 17.44 -22.38
C GLU A 87 -9.53 16.48 -22.05
N GLY A 88 -9.63 15.22 -22.47
CA GLY A 88 -8.63 14.19 -22.23
C GLY A 88 -8.80 13.42 -20.92
N TYR A 89 -9.64 13.89 -20.01
CA TYR A 89 -9.92 13.18 -18.76
C TYR A 89 -11.09 12.20 -18.90
N THR A 90 -10.92 11.01 -18.33
CA THR A 90 -12.01 10.03 -18.21
C THR A 90 -12.87 10.39 -17.00
N LYS A 91 -14.17 10.63 -17.22
CA LYS A 91 -15.13 10.90 -16.13
C LYS A 91 -15.32 9.64 -15.28
N VAL A 92 -15.21 9.79 -13.95
CA VAL A 92 -15.57 8.75 -12.97
C VAL A 92 -16.51 9.37 -11.94
N GLU A 93 -17.71 8.82 -11.81
CA GLU A 93 -18.64 9.26 -10.78
C GLU A 93 -18.29 8.66 -9.41
N VAL A 94 -18.22 9.50 -8.40
CA VAL A 94 -17.85 9.11 -7.04
C VAL A 94 -18.91 9.55 -6.01
N PRO A 95 -19.06 8.82 -4.88
CA PRO A 95 -18.29 7.65 -4.50
C PRO A 95 -18.63 6.40 -5.32
N VAL A 96 -17.61 5.61 -5.65
CA VAL A 96 -17.76 4.28 -6.24
C VAL A 96 -18.30 3.31 -5.18
N GLU A 97 -19.34 2.58 -5.52
CA GLU A 97 -20.01 1.63 -4.62
C GLU A 97 -19.80 0.16 -5.00
N ARG A 98 -19.35 -0.07 -6.25
CA ARG A 98 -19.09 -1.41 -6.78
C ARG A 98 -17.81 -1.42 -7.59
N THR A 99 -16.84 -2.18 -7.13
CA THR A 99 -15.57 -2.33 -7.84
C THR A 99 -15.06 -3.76 -7.81
N LEU A 100 -14.15 -4.05 -8.74
CA LEU A 100 -13.35 -5.27 -8.73
C LEU A 100 -11.89 -4.91 -8.46
N VAL A 101 -11.18 -5.80 -7.78
CA VAL A 101 -9.76 -5.66 -7.49
C VAL A 101 -8.98 -6.88 -7.97
N MET A 102 -7.81 -6.64 -8.57
CA MET A 102 -7.03 -7.68 -9.23
C MET A 102 -5.93 -8.26 -8.34
N THR A 103 -5.56 -7.59 -7.26
CA THR A 103 -4.44 -8.03 -6.40
C THR A 103 -4.76 -7.86 -4.91
N MET A 104 -4.04 -8.62 -4.06
CA MET A 104 -4.13 -8.47 -2.61
C MET A 104 -3.64 -7.09 -2.16
N LEU A 105 -2.67 -6.51 -2.86
CA LEU A 105 -2.21 -5.14 -2.60
C LEU A 105 -3.33 -4.11 -2.78
N GLN A 106 -4.13 -4.23 -3.83
CA GLN A 106 -5.30 -3.35 -4.01
C GLN A 106 -6.34 -3.62 -2.92
N LEU A 107 -6.65 -4.90 -2.64
CA LEU A 107 -7.60 -5.29 -1.61
C LEU A 107 -7.22 -4.74 -0.23
N SER A 108 -5.91 -4.68 0.10
CA SER A 108 -5.44 -4.16 1.38
C SER A 108 -5.91 -2.73 1.67
N ASN A 109 -5.99 -1.87 0.65
CA ASN A 109 -6.46 -0.50 0.80
C ASN A 109 -7.96 -0.45 1.15
N PHE A 110 -8.78 -1.30 0.52
CA PHE A 110 -10.21 -1.40 0.84
C PHE A 110 -10.45 -1.98 2.23
N THR A 111 -9.69 -3.01 2.62
CA THR A 111 -9.81 -3.61 3.95
C THR A 111 -9.36 -2.65 5.05
N ALA A 112 -8.28 -1.91 4.84
CA ALA A 112 -7.79 -0.91 5.78
C ALA A 112 -8.75 0.28 5.97
N LEU A 113 -9.52 0.62 4.93
CA LEU A 113 -10.56 1.65 4.98
C LEU A 113 -11.93 1.10 5.42
N GLU A 114 -12.02 -0.17 5.85
CA GLU A 114 -13.29 -0.84 6.21
C GLU A 114 -14.35 -0.71 5.09
N ALA A 115 -13.92 -0.86 3.83
CA ALA A 115 -14.75 -0.71 2.64
C ALA A 115 -14.99 -2.07 1.94
N HIS A 116 -15.18 -3.13 2.71
CA HIS A 116 -15.37 -4.50 2.20
C HIS A 116 -16.60 -4.65 1.30
N ASP A 117 -17.63 -3.86 1.54
CA ASP A 117 -18.89 -3.87 0.82
C ASP A 117 -18.82 -3.24 -0.58
N VAL A 118 -17.81 -2.40 -0.84
CA VAL A 118 -17.56 -1.82 -2.16
C VAL A 118 -16.96 -2.86 -3.11
N VAL A 119 -16.19 -3.83 -2.60
CA VAL A 119 -15.54 -4.87 -3.41
C VAL A 119 -16.56 -5.93 -3.80
N LYS A 120 -16.79 -6.13 -5.10
CA LYS A 120 -17.73 -7.13 -5.66
C LYS A 120 -17.03 -8.31 -6.34
N GLY A 121 -15.74 -8.20 -6.63
CA GLY A 121 -15.00 -9.32 -7.21
C GLY A 121 -13.49 -9.19 -6.99
N ILE A 122 -12.84 -10.36 -6.93
CA ILE A 122 -11.40 -10.51 -6.75
C ILE A 122 -10.87 -11.64 -7.63
N THR A 123 -9.57 -11.62 -7.97
CA THR A 123 -8.96 -12.65 -8.80
C THR A 123 -8.62 -13.91 -8.00
N GLY A 124 -7.87 -13.77 -6.94
CA GLY A 124 -7.32 -14.90 -6.18
C GLY A 124 -7.76 -14.92 -4.73
N THR A 125 -7.93 -16.13 -4.18
CA THR A 125 -8.30 -16.35 -2.78
C THR A 125 -7.32 -17.24 -2.04
N LYS A 126 -6.25 -17.69 -2.72
CA LYS A 126 -5.31 -18.68 -2.18
C LYS A 126 -4.60 -18.22 -0.90
N ASN A 127 -4.26 -16.93 -0.82
CA ASN A 127 -3.57 -16.32 0.31
C ASN A 127 -4.45 -15.25 0.98
N LEU A 128 -5.75 -15.44 0.97
CA LEU A 128 -6.71 -14.57 1.61
C LEU A 128 -6.87 -14.96 3.08
N PHE A 129 -6.66 -14.04 4.00
CA PHE A 129 -6.74 -14.25 5.45
C PHE A 129 -7.92 -13.51 6.08
N ASN A 130 -8.31 -12.36 5.53
CA ASN A 130 -9.42 -11.57 6.04
C ASN A 130 -10.72 -12.39 6.11
N LYS A 131 -11.30 -12.49 7.32
CA LYS A 131 -12.46 -13.35 7.59
C LYS A 131 -13.72 -12.83 6.91
N ASP A 132 -13.88 -11.49 6.82
CA ASP A 132 -15.08 -10.89 6.22
C ASP A 132 -15.07 -11.06 4.70
N ILE A 133 -13.91 -10.85 4.07
CA ILE A 133 -13.75 -11.13 2.63
C ILE A 133 -13.97 -12.63 2.33
N LYS A 134 -13.40 -13.53 3.15
CA LYS A 134 -13.64 -14.99 3.02
C LYS A 134 -15.12 -15.33 3.10
N LYS A 135 -15.84 -14.73 4.06
CA LYS A 135 -17.28 -14.93 4.22
C LYS A 135 -18.03 -14.46 2.97
N ARG A 136 -17.71 -13.25 2.47
CA ARG A 136 -18.34 -12.65 1.28
C ARG A 136 -18.04 -13.44 -0.02
N VAL A 137 -16.85 -14.03 -0.12
CA VAL A 137 -16.53 -14.96 -1.23
C VAL A 137 -17.34 -16.25 -1.12
N LYS A 138 -17.55 -16.77 0.10
CA LYS A 138 -18.30 -18.00 0.35
C LYS A 138 -19.80 -17.83 0.09
N ASP A 139 -20.38 -16.68 0.45
CA ASP A 139 -21.81 -16.41 0.26
C ASP A 139 -22.15 -15.81 -1.13
N GLY A 140 -21.13 -15.59 -1.97
CA GLY A 140 -21.27 -15.08 -3.34
C GLY A 140 -21.41 -13.56 -3.44
N SER A 141 -21.30 -12.81 -2.34
CA SER A 141 -21.30 -11.34 -2.37
C SER A 141 -20.02 -10.76 -3.02
N ILE A 142 -18.95 -11.54 -3.06
CA ILE A 142 -17.71 -11.26 -3.83
C ILE A 142 -17.47 -12.44 -4.75
N VAL A 143 -17.42 -12.19 -6.06
CA VAL A 143 -17.18 -13.22 -7.06
C VAL A 143 -15.68 -13.39 -7.35
N LYS A 144 -15.30 -14.62 -7.77
CA LYS A 144 -13.96 -14.89 -8.27
C LYS A 144 -13.95 -14.68 -9.77
N ILE A 145 -13.28 -13.65 -10.23
CA ILE A 145 -13.29 -13.22 -11.64
C ILE A 145 -12.17 -13.81 -12.49
N GLY A 146 -11.58 -14.93 -12.06
CA GLY A 146 -10.47 -15.57 -12.78
C GLY A 146 -9.10 -15.08 -12.31
N MET A 147 -8.12 -15.14 -13.19
CA MET A 147 -6.75 -14.70 -12.94
C MET A 147 -6.21 -13.92 -14.14
N GLU A 148 -5.11 -13.23 -13.95
CA GLU A 148 -4.45 -12.50 -15.04
C GLU A 148 -4.18 -13.40 -16.26
N GLY A 149 -4.60 -12.92 -17.43
CA GLY A 149 -4.54 -13.67 -18.68
C GLY A 149 -5.71 -14.64 -18.92
N ASN A 150 -6.59 -14.86 -17.94
CA ASN A 150 -7.78 -15.70 -18.05
C ASN A 150 -8.91 -15.21 -17.14
N PHE A 151 -9.40 -14.02 -17.43
CA PHE A 151 -10.52 -13.43 -16.70
C PHE A 151 -11.86 -13.99 -17.21
N ASP A 152 -12.79 -14.16 -16.28
CA ASP A 152 -14.17 -14.51 -16.58
C ASP A 152 -15.00 -13.23 -16.80
N THR A 153 -15.14 -12.85 -18.07
CA THR A 153 -15.84 -11.61 -18.45
C THR A 153 -17.34 -11.67 -18.14
N GLU A 154 -17.96 -12.83 -18.13
CA GLU A 154 -19.38 -12.99 -17.76
C GLU A 154 -19.58 -12.70 -16.27
N LEU A 155 -18.72 -13.22 -15.41
CA LEU A 155 -18.76 -12.92 -13.97
C LEU A 155 -18.40 -11.45 -13.69
N ILE A 156 -17.48 -10.85 -14.46
CA ILE A 156 -17.16 -9.43 -14.36
C ILE A 156 -18.40 -8.57 -14.66
N LEU A 157 -19.07 -8.83 -15.77
CA LEU A 157 -20.29 -8.12 -16.16
C LEU A 157 -21.45 -8.36 -15.18
N ALA A 158 -21.62 -9.59 -14.71
CA ALA A 158 -22.64 -9.94 -13.71
C ALA A 158 -22.42 -9.22 -12.36
N ALA A 159 -21.18 -8.99 -11.96
CA ALA A 159 -20.84 -8.22 -10.76
C ALA A 159 -21.18 -6.72 -10.88
N ASN A 160 -21.47 -6.25 -12.11
CA ASN A 160 -21.88 -4.89 -12.43
C ASN A 160 -21.01 -3.81 -11.76
N PRO A 161 -19.68 -3.83 -11.94
CA PRO A 161 -18.80 -2.84 -11.33
C PRO A 161 -18.90 -1.49 -12.04
N GLU A 162 -18.72 -0.42 -11.29
CA GLU A 162 -18.61 0.96 -11.84
C GLU A 162 -17.21 1.21 -12.37
N VAL A 163 -16.21 0.64 -11.71
CA VAL A 163 -14.80 0.67 -12.13
C VAL A 163 -14.09 -0.63 -11.77
N ILE A 164 -12.95 -0.89 -12.38
CA ILE A 164 -12.08 -2.03 -12.08
C ILE A 164 -10.68 -1.51 -11.76
N PHE A 165 -10.17 -1.76 -10.54
CA PHE A 165 -8.79 -1.47 -10.20
C PHE A 165 -7.88 -2.53 -10.82
N ILE A 166 -6.95 -2.11 -11.67
CA ILE A 166 -6.01 -2.99 -12.36
C ILE A 166 -4.57 -2.73 -11.92
N SER A 167 -3.72 -3.75 -12.07
CA SER A 167 -2.27 -3.60 -11.97
C SER A 167 -1.68 -3.93 -13.34
N PRO A 168 -1.38 -2.93 -14.19
CA PRO A 168 -0.88 -3.17 -15.53
C PRO A 168 0.53 -3.77 -15.49
N PHE A 169 0.61 -5.10 -15.54
CA PHE A 169 1.85 -5.86 -15.67
C PHE A 169 2.24 -6.02 -17.14
N LYS A 170 3.51 -6.36 -17.38
CA LYS A 170 4.05 -6.59 -18.73
C LYS A 170 3.36 -7.73 -19.52
N ARG A 171 2.64 -8.63 -18.82
CA ARG A 171 2.05 -9.83 -19.43
C ARG A 171 0.78 -9.57 -20.24
N GLY A 172 0.17 -8.38 -20.15
CA GLY A 172 -1.10 -8.09 -20.82
C GLY A 172 -2.28 -8.84 -20.15
N GLY A 173 -3.32 -9.11 -20.91
CA GLY A 173 -4.48 -9.87 -20.42
C GLY A 173 -5.68 -9.01 -20.05
N TYR A 174 -5.56 -7.70 -20.12
CA TYR A 174 -6.68 -6.80 -19.86
C TYR A 174 -7.51 -6.47 -21.10
N ASP A 175 -7.15 -6.95 -22.29
CA ASP A 175 -7.87 -6.61 -23.53
C ASP A 175 -9.33 -7.07 -23.47
N ALA A 176 -9.59 -8.29 -23.03
CA ALA A 176 -10.95 -8.80 -22.83
C ALA A 176 -11.76 -7.97 -21.80
N ILE A 177 -11.10 -7.41 -20.78
CA ILE A 177 -11.77 -6.55 -19.81
C ILE A 177 -12.01 -5.16 -20.42
N LYS A 178 -11.12 -4.61 -21.22
CA LYS A 178 -11.30 -3.34 -21.93
C LYS A 178 -12.52 -3.39 -22.85
N GLU A 179 -12.75 -4.53 -23.52
CA GLU A 179 -13.91 -4.73 -24.40
C GLU A 179 -15.24 -4.66 -23.65
N THR A 180 -15.26 -4.81 -22.32
CA THR A 180 -16.49 -4.64 -21.52
C THR A 180 -16.97 -3.19 -21.43
N GLY A 181 -16.13 -2.22 -21.79
CA GLY A 181 -16.40 -0.78 -21.67
C GLY A 181 -16.36 -0.24 -20.24
N ILE A 182 -16.05 -1.07 -19.23
CA ILE A 182 -15.94 -0.66 -17.83
C ILE A 182 -14.64 0.13 -17.64
N THR A 183 -14.69 1.25 -16.93
CA THR A 183 -13.52 2.09 -16.68
C THR A 183 -12.47 1.34 -15.84
N LEU A 184 -11.24 1.27 -16.37
CA LEU A 184 -10.10 0.64 -15.70
C LEU A 184 -9.28 1.70 -14.97
N ILE A 185 -9.04 1.48 -13.69
CA ILE A 185 -8.26 2.37 -12.82
C ILE A 185 -6.93 1.72 -12.51
N PRO A 186 -5.80 2.16 -13.11
CA PRO A 186 -4.47 1.65 -12.79
C PRO A 186 -4.08 2.00 -11.35
N HIS A 187 -3.72 0.99 -10.58
CA HIS A 187 -3.16 1.13 -9.23
C HIS A 187 -1.70 0.68 -9.27
N LEU A 188 -0.77 1.64 -9.23
CA LEU A 188 0.67 1.41 -9.42
C LEU A 188 1.47 1.37 -8.12
N GLY A 189 0.80 1.26 -6.97
CA GLY A 189 1.47 1.21 -5.66
C GLY A 189 2.55 0.15 -5.54
N TYR A 190 2.44 -0.97 -6.28
CA TYR A 190 3.47 -2.01 -6.30
C TYR A 190 4.79 -1.57 -6.96
N LYS A 191 4.78 -0.46 -7.69
CA LYS A 191 5.97 0.13 -8.33
C LYS A 191 6.66 1.21 -7.49
N GLU A 192 6.03 1.64 -6.39
CA GLU A 192 6.68 2.59 -5.49
C GLU A 192 7.96 1.99 -4.88
N LEU A 193 9.01 2.80 -4.82
CA LEU A 193 10.30 2.41 -4.26
C LEU A 193 10.40 2.75 -2.77
N ASP A 194 9.54 3.63 -2.29
CA ASP A 194 9.43 4.03 -0.90
C ASP A 194 8.30 3.24 -0.21
N PRO A 195 8.54 2.62 0.96
CA PRO A 195 7.50 1.92 1.71
C PRO A 195 6.31 2.78 2.10
N LEU A 196 6.53 4.04 2.47
CA LEU A 196 5.46 4.99 2.73
C LEU A 196 4.76 5.42 1.43
N GLY A 197 5.51 5.53 0.32
CA GLY A 197 4.93 5.78 -1.00
C GLY A 197 3.93 4.69 -1.39
N GLN A 198 4.27 3.41 -1.18
CA GLN A 198 3.34 2.30 -1.41
C GLN A 198 2.10 2.38 -0.52
N ALA A 199 2.28 2.65 0.78
CA ALA A 199 1.17 2.73 1.73
C ALA A 199 0.24 3.92 1.45
N GLU A 200 0.78 5.01 0.91
CA GLU A 200 0.00 6.22 0.60
C GLU A 200 -1.04 6.03 -0.50
N TRP A 201 -0.97 4.94 -1.27
CA TRP A 201 -2.02 4.57 -2.24
C TRP A 201 -3.37 4.28 -1.59
N VAL A 202 -3.43 4.12 -0.26
CA VAL A 202 -4.71 4.09 0.45
C VAL A 202 -5.49 5.40 0.28
N LYS A 203 -4.80 6.53 0.15
CA LYS A 203 -5.42 7.83 -0.15
C LYS A 203 -5.99 7.86 -1.57
N PHE A 204 -5.28 7.25 -2.54
CA PHE A 204 -5.78 7.10 -3.91
C PHE A 204 -7.11 6.35 -3.92
N VAL A 205 -7.19 5.21 -3.24
CA VAL A 205 -8.46 4.46 -3.12
C VAL A 205 -9.53 5.28 -2.41
N GLY A 206 -9.16 5.99 -1.33
CA GLY A 206 -10.06 6.88 -0.59
C GLY A 206 -10.78 7.90 -1.47
N LEU A 207 -10.08 8.49 -2.47
CA LEU A 207 -10.66 9.43 -3.45
C LEU A 207 -11.83 8.83 -4.24
N PHE A 208 -11.72 7.56 -4.63
CA PHE A 208 -12.74 6.91 -5.45
C PHE A 208 -13.96 6.45 -4.64
N ILE A 209 -13.78 6.13 -3.37
CA ILE A 209 -14.85 5.59 -2.52
C ILE A 209 -15.42 6.60 -1.51
N GLY A 210 -15.02 7.89 -1.58
CA GLY A 210 -15.50 8.95 -0.71
C GLY A 210 -15.04 8.80 0.75
N LYS A 211 -13.82 8.28 0.97
CA LYS A 211 -13.23 8.08 2.30
C LYS A 211 -11.92 8.85 2.47
N GLU A 212 -11.81 10.03 1.90
CA GLU A 212 -10.58 10.84 1.90
C GLU A 212 -10.08 11.15 3.30
N LYS A 213 -10.98 11.54 4.21
CA LYS A 213 -10.63 11.84 5.59
C LYS A 213 -10.07 10.60 6.30
N ALA A 214 -10.76 9.48 6.22
CA ALA A 214 -10.32 8.22 6.84
C ALA A 214 -8.98 7.74 6.26
N ALA A 215 -8.76 7.94 4.96
CA ALA A 215 -7.52 7.58 4.29
C ALA A 215 -6.34 8.46 4.72
N ASN A 216 -6.55 9.77 4.92
CA ASN A 216 -5.55 10.67 5.48
C ASN A 216 -5.20 10.28 6.92
N GLU A 217 -6.20 10.13 7.80
CA GLU A 217 -5.99 9.77 9.20
C GLU A 217 -5.26 8.42 9.35
N LEU A 218 -5.65 7.43 8.54
CA LEU A 218 -4.98 6.13 8.52
C LEU A 218 -3.51 6.27 8.11
N PHE A 219 -3.25 6.98 6.99
CA PHE A 219 -1.88 7.14 6.48
C PHE A 219 -1.00 7.95 7.44
N GLU A 220 -1.51 9.03 8.03
CA GLU A 220 -0.78 9.82 9.03
C GLU A 220 -0.35 8.96 10.22
N GLY A 221 -1.24 8.06 10.68
CA GLY A 221 -0.90 7.11 11.74
C GLY A 221 0.21 6.14 11.32
N ILE A 222 0.17 5.62 10.09
CA ILE A 222 1.22 4.75 9.52
C ILE A 222 2.54 5.52 9.42
N GLU A 223 2.51 6.72 8.85
CA GLU A 223 3.67 7.59 8.71
C GLU A 223 4.36 7.85 10.05
N HIS A 224 3.58 8.25 11.06
CA HIS A 224 4.11 8.54 12.38
C HIS A 224 4.85 7.32 12.96
N ARG A 225 4.19 6.16 13.00
CA ARG A 225 4.81 4.93 13.54
C ARG A 225 6.03 4.47 12.73
N TYR A 226 6.01 4.67 11.42
CA TYR A 226 7.17 4.36 10.56
C TYR A 226 8.35 5.26 10.89
N GLN A 227 8.13 6.57 11.02
CA GLN A 227 9.18 7.53 11.35
C GLN A 227 9.73 7.33 12.77
N ASP A 228 8.88 6.95 13.73
CA ASP A 228 9.31 6.59 15.07
C ASP A 228 10.26 5.38 15.05
N ALA A 229 9.87 4.30 14.35
CA ALA A 229 10.73 3.11 14.22
C ALA A 229 12.06 3.43 13.52
N LYS A 230 12.03 4.26 12.47
CA LYS A 230 13.24 4.72 11.78
C LYS A 230 14.15 5.57 12.68
N THR A 231 13.56 6.42 13.51
CA THR A 231 14.28 7.23 14.48
C THR A 231 14.95 6.37 15.56
N LEU A 232 14.28 5.30 16.01
CA LEU A 232 14.88 4.31 16.90
C LEU A 232 16.05 3.59 16.21
N ALA A 233 15.86 3.13 14.97
CA ALA A 233 16.91 2.47 14.19
C ALA A 233 18.17 3.35 14.00
N ALA A 234 18.00 4.67 13.91
CA ALA A 234 19.12 5.60 13.81
C ALA A 234 20.03 5.64 15.06
N GLN A 235 19.55 5.12 16.20
CA GLN A 235 20.32 5.01 17.45
C GLN A 235 21.21 3.75 17.51
N ALA A 236 21.07 2.85 16.52
CA ALA A 236 21.84 1.62 16.45
C ALA A 236 23.34 1.90 16.33
N LYS A 237 24.12 1.19 17.13
CA LYS A 237 25.60 1.35 17.15
C LYS A 237 26.29 0.60 16.03
N THR A 238 25.64 -0.37 15.44
CA THR A 238 26.13 -1.22 14.36
C THR A 238 25.10 -1.28 13.24
N ARG A 239 25.52 -1.67 12.05
CA ARG A 239 24.63 -1.92 10.92
C ARG A 239 24.92 -3.32 10.39
N PRO A 240 24.20 -4.35 10.83
CA PRO A 240 24.44 -5.71 10.38
C PRO A 240 24.13 -5.83 8.89
N THR A 241 24.90 -6.66 8.21
CA THR A 241 24.70 -6.94 6.79
C THR A 241 23.55 -7.92 6.58
N VAL A 242 22.74 -7.69 5.55
CA VAL A 242 21.59 -8.55 5.23
C VAL A 242 21.50 -8.82 3.73
N PHE A 243 21.16 -10.05 3.38
CA PHE A 243 20.76 -10.43 2.03
C PHE A 243 19.38 -11.09 2.01
N SER A 244 18.78 -11.22 0.82
CA SER A 244 17.44 -11.81 0.69
C SER A 244 17.35 -12.72 -0.53
N GLY A 245 16.27 -13.52 -0.55
CA GLY A 245 15.95 -14.44 -1.62
C GLY A 245 16.29 -15.88 -1.27
N GLU A 246 16.07 -16.75 -2.22
CA GLU A 246 16.36 -18.19 -2.13
C GLU A 246 16.51 -18.77 -3.54
N MET A 247 17.06 -19.98 -3.62
CA MET A 247 17.15 -20.72 -4.89
C MET A 247 15.76 -21.13 -5.37
N HIS A 248 15.45 -20.84 -6.61
CA HIS A 248 14.22 -21.29 -7.26
C HIS A 248 14.49 -21.62 -8.72
N GLY A 249 14.18 -22.86 -9.12
CA GLY A 249 14.41 -23.31 -10.50
C GLY A 249 15.88 -23.20 -10.95
N GLY A 250 16.83 -23.40 -10.05
CA GLY A 250 18.28 -23.34 -10.35
C GLY A 250 18.92 -21.95 -10.27
N ASN A 251 18.15 -20.90 -10.03
CA ASN A 251 18.65 -19.55 -9.90
C ASN A 251 18.27 -18.94 -8.54
N TRP A 252 19.12 -18.04 -8.03
CA TRP A 252 18.84 -17.24 -6.85
C TRP A 252 18.00 -16.01 -7.22
N TYR A 253 16.86 -15.83 -6.58
CA TYR A 253 16.05 -14.63 -6.73
C TYR A 253 16.35 -13.62 -5.65
N ALA A 254 16.85 -12.46 -6.03
CA ALA A 254 17.13 -11.34 -5.11
C ALA A 254 16.52 -10.05 -5.64
N VAL A 255 16.18 -9.17 -4.72
CA VAL A 255 15.73 -7.81 -5.09
C VAL A 255 16.93 -6.89 -5.30
N GLY A 256 16.81 -5.93 -6.20
CA GLY A 256 17.82 -4.93 -6.46
C GLY A 256 18.05 -3.96 -5.30
N GLY A 257 19.16 -3.21 -5.37
CA GLY A 257 19.56 -2.27 -4.33
C GLY A 257 18.68 -1.04 -4.22
N LYS A 258 17.98 -0.67 -5.30
CA LYS A 258 17.03 0.45 -5.34
C LYS A 258 15.57 -0.06 -5.35
N ASN A 259 15.20 -0.73 -4.28
CA ASN A 259 13.89 -1.37 -4.11
C ASN A 259 13.32 -1.03 -2.74
N PHE A 260 11.97 -1.08 -2.60
CA PHE A 260 11.32 -0.77 -1.34
C PHE A 260 11.76 -1.70 -0.18
N LEU A 261 12.05 -2.99 -0.45
CA LEU A 261 12.57 -3.91 0.57
C LEU A 261 13.99 -3.53 0.99
N ALA A 262 14.86 -3.15 0.02
CA ALA A 262 16.18 -2.63 0.33
C ALA A 262 16.09 -1.34 1.17
N GLN A 263 15.08 -0.50 0.92
CA GLN A 263 14.81 0.69 1.74
C GLN A 263 14.38 0.32 3.16
N LEU A 264 13.49 -0.67 3.33
CA LEU A 264 13.09 -1.18 4.65
C LEU A 264 14.29 -1.69 5.46
N PHE A 265 15.22 -2.44 4.84
CA PHE A 265 16.44 -2.87 5.53
C PHE A 265 17.29 -1.69 6.00
N ARG A 266 17.50 -0.69 5.12
CA ARG A 266 18.25 0.53 5.48
C ARG A 266 17.58 1.30 6.62
N ASP A 267 16.25 1.45 6.55
CA ASP A 267 15.48 2.18 7.55
C ASP A 267 15.40 1.42 8.89
N ALA A 268 15.49 0.07 8.87
CA ALA A 268 15.62 -0.77 10.07
C ALA A 268 17.04 -0.83 10.64
N GLY A 269 17.99 -0.05 10.10
CA GLY A 269 19.36 0.04 10.60
C GLY A 269 20.28 -1.07 10.10
N ALA A 270 19.93 -1.83 9.06
CA ALA A 270 20.80 -2.84 8.44
C ALA A 270 21.44 -2.34 7.15
N ASP A 271 22.40 -3.09 6.64
CA ASP A 271 23.12 -2.85 5.41
C ASP A 271 22.82 -3.97 4.38
N TYR A 272 21.93 -3.67 3.40
CA TYR A 272 21.62 -4.60 2.34
C TYR A 272 22.81 -4.75 1.39
N ILE A 273 23.27 -5.99 1.15
CA ILE A 273 24.53 -6.24 0.43
C ILE A 273 24.48 -5.89 -1.05
N ILE A 274 23.30 -5.92 -1.69
CA ILE A 274 23.15 -5.56 -3.10
C ILE A 274 23.01 -4.03 -3.20
N LYS A 275 23.95 -3.39 -3.90
CA LYS A 275 24.08 -1.93 -3.99
C LYS A 275 23.82 -1.39 -5.41
N ASN A 276 23.32 -2.22 -6.32
CA ASN A 276 23.01 -1.79 -7.68
C ASN A 276 21.79 -0.84 -7.70
N GLU A 277 21.56 -0.22 -8.84
CA GLU A 277 20.43 0.70 -9.09
C GLU A 277 19.16 -0.04 -9.57
N ASP A 278 19.15 -1.36 -9.57
CA ASP A 278 18.01 -2.15 -10.00
C ASP A 278 16.83 -1.97 -9.03
N THR A 279 15.65 -1.72 -9.59
CA THR A 279 14.39 -1.53 -8.83
C THR A 279 13.59 -2.82 -8.70
N GLY A 280 13.80 -3.78 -9.59
CA GLY A 280 13.12 -5.06 -9.63
C GLY A 280 13.87 -6.19 -8.96
N GLY A 281 13.35 -7.41 -9.11
CA GLY A 281 14.06 -8.64 -8.78
C GLY A 281 14.90 -9.10 -9.98
N SER A 282 16.04 -9.69 -9.69
CA SER A 282 16.92 -10.32 -10.68
C SER A 282 17.27 -11.76 -10.29
N THR A 283 17.68 -12.53 -11.28
CA THR A 283 18.22 -13.88 -11.07
C THR A 283 19.74 -13.80 -11.03
N ILE A 284 20.33 -14.47 -10.05
CA ILE A 284 21.77 -14.52 -9.82
C ILE A 284 22.17 -15.99 -9.67
N GLU A 285 23.31 -16.38 -10.23
CA GLU A 285 23.87 -17.72 -10.01
C GLU A 285 24.26 -17.90 -8.52
N PHE A 286 24.15 -19.13 -8.02
CA PHE A 286 24.44 -19.43 -6.60
C PHE A 286 25.85 -18.98 -6.21
N GLU A 287 26.85 -19.29 -7.02
CA GLU A 287 28.27 -18.99 -6.78
C GLU A 287 28.51 -17.46 -6.67
N GLN A 288 27.83 -16.69 -7.50
CA GLN A 288 27.91 -15.23 -7.46
C GLN A 288 27.22 -14.68 -6.19
N MET A 289 26.02 -15.21 -5.83
CA MET A 289 25.36 -14.82 -4.58
C MET A 289 26.20 -15.22 -3.37
N TYR A 290 26.76 -16.43 -3.35
CA TYR A 290 27.63 -16.89 -2.27
C TYR A 290 28.86 -16.00 -2.11
N ALA A 291 29.51 -15.61 -3.21
CA ALA A 291 30.65 -14.71 -3.16
C ALA A 291 30.33 -13.36 -2.50
N MET A 292 29.11 -12.85 -2.69
CA MET A 292 28.65 -11.59 -2.08
C MET A 292 28.18 -11.77 -0.64
N ALA A 293 27.49 -12.87 -0.30
CA ALA A 293 26.69 -13.05 0.90
C ALA A 293 27.27 -14.04 1.90
N ALA A 294 28.39 -14.73 1.60
CA ALA A 294 28.94 -15.79 2.46
C ALA A 294 29.09 -15.37 3.92
N ASN A 295 29.50 -14.14 4.18
CA ASN A 295 29.77 -13.57 5.50
C ASN A 295 28.68 -12.58 5.97
N ALA A 296 27.56 -12.46 5.26
CA ALA A 296 26.46 -11.59 5.69
C ALA A 296 25.85 -12.09 7.02
N ASP A 297 25.49 -11.12 7.87
CA ASP A 297 25.00 -11.40 9.23
C ASP A 297 23.61 -12.02 9.23
N TYR A 298 22.72 -11.54 8.34
CA TYR A 298 21.33 -11.99 8.27
C TYR A 298 20.94 -12.40 6.85
N TRP A 299 20.04 -13.37 6.77
CA TRP A 299 19.43 -13.85 5.55
C TRP A 299 17.91 -13.79 5.63
N ARG A 300 17.26 -12.99 4.80
CA ARG A 300 15.80 -12.88 4.77
C ARG A 300 15.18 -13.79 3.69
N ILE A 301 14.22 -14.61 4.11
CA ILE A 301 13.43 -15.51 3.26
C ILE A 301 11.93 -15.19 3.42
N LEU A 302 11.23 -15.13 2.28
CA LEU A 302 9.77 -15.03 2.20
C LEU A 302 9.28 -16.06 1.19
N ASN A 303 8.58 -17.09 1.65
CA ASN A 303 8.06 -18.13 0.76
C ASN A 303 6.67 -18.63 1.20
N SER A 304 6.12 -19.60 0.43
CA SER A 304 4.82 -20.24 0.68
C SER A 304 5.02 -21.71 1.05
N TYR A 305 5.76 -21.98 2.13
CA TYR A 305 6.01 -23.34 2.56
C TYR A 305 4.73 -24.00 3.14
N PRO A 306 4.40 -25.25 2.79
CA PRO A 306 3.13 -25.85 3.20
C PRO A 306 3.08 -26.20 4.70
N ASP A 307 4.22 -26.55 5.28
CA ASP A 307 4.36 -27.05 6.65
C ASP A 307 5.21 -26.09 7.50
N THR A 308 5.77 -26.60 8.60
CA THR A 308 6.75 -25.88 9.39
C THR A 308 8.07 -25.80 8.63
N PHE A 309 8.47 -24.58 8.26
CA PHE A 309 9.78 -24.35 7.66
C PHE A 309 10.85 -24.37 8.74
N SER A 310 11.96 -25.04 8.47
CA SER A 310 13.08 -25.21 9.43
C SER A 310 14.42 -25.12 8.72
N TYR A 311 15.52 -25.12 9.48
CA TYR A 311 16.86 -25.19 8.90
C TYR A 311 17.11 -26.47 8.13
N GLU A 312 16.51 -27.59 8.53
CA GLU A 312 16.55 -28.87 7.81
C GLU A 312 15.83 -28.76 6.46
N ALA A 313 14.63 -28.10 6.44
CA ALA A 313 13.91 -27.87 5.21
C ALA A 313 14.67 -26.92 4.27
N LEU A 314 15.28 -25.87 4.81
CA LEU A 314 16.11 -24.92 4.08
C LEU A 314 17.37 -25.60 3.49
N LYS A 315 18.03 -26.48 4.25
CA LYS A 315 19.16 -27.29 3.76
C LYS A 315 18.71 -28.31 2.70
N ALA A 316 17.55 -28.93 2.88
CA ALA A 316 17.03 -29.91 1.93
C ALA A 316 16.65 -29.28 0.58
N SER A 317 16.22 -28.00 0.57
CA SER A 317 15.90 -27.26 -0.67
C SER A 317 17.13 -26.97 -1.53
N GLU A 318 18.28 -26.68 -0.91
CA GLU A 318 19.58 -26.45 -1.53
C GLU A 318 20.68 -26.73 -0.46
N PRO A 319 21.42 -27.86 -0.57
CA PRO A 319 22.41 -28.22 0.44
C PRO A 319 23.51 -27.16 0.69
N ARG A 320 23.87 -26.39 -0.34
CA ARG A 320 24.88 -25.31 -0.22
C ARG A 320 24.43 -24.15 0.65
N ASN A 321 23.14 -24.07 1.02
CA ASN A 321 22.63 -23.06 1.94
C ASN A 321 23.35 -23.08 3.30
N GLU A 322 23.83 -24.25 3.76
CA GLU A 322 24.60 -24.38 4.99
C GLU A 322 25.98 -23.68 4.97
N LEU A 323 26.44 -23.26 3.80
CA LEU A 323 27.71 -22.55 3.66
C LEU A 323 27.64 -21.10 4.14
N PHE A 324 26.47 -20.47 4.10
CA PHE A 324 26.28 -19.08 4.53
C PHE A 324 26.47 -18.93 6.04
N LYS A 325 27.12 -17.84 6.47
CA LYS A 325 27.27 -17.45 7.88
C LYS A 325 25.91 -17.37 8.58
N ALA A 326 24.94 -16.67 7.97
CA ALA A 326 23.60 -16.49 8.53
C ALA A 326 22.86 -17.82 8.78
N PHE A 327 23.10 -18.87 7.98
CA PHE A 327 22.58 -20.21 8.23
C PHE A 327 23.25 -20.84 9.46
N LYS A 328 24.59 -20.82 9.52
CA LYS A 328 25.37 -21.43 10.61
C LYS A 328 25.08 -20.79 11.96
N GLU A 329 24.90 -19.48 11.99
CA GLU A 329 24.66 -18.70 13.21
C GLU A 329 23.16 -18.57 13.56
N LYS A 330 22.27 -19.28 12.84
CA LYS A 330 20.82 -19.24 13.06
C LYS A 330 20.21 -17.83 12.92
N GLN A 331 20.71 -17.03 11.97
CA GLN A 331 20.27 -15.66 11.70
C GLN A 331 19.45 -15.57 10.39
N VAL A 332 18.59 -16.56 10.14
CA VAL A 332 17.65 -16.54 9.03
C VAL A 332 16.36 -15.88 9.47
N ILE A 333 16.01 -14.77 8.81
CA ILE A 333 14.75 -14.01 8.98
C ILE A 333 13.71 -14.64 8.08
N TYR A 334 12.59 -15.05 8.64
CA TYR A 334 11.59 -15.82 7.90
C TYR A 334 10.18 -15.27 8.05
N CYS A 335 9.43 -15.32 6.95
CA CYS A 335 7.98 -15.11 6.92
C CYS A 335 7.33 -16.14 5.98
N ASN A 336 6.32 -16.87 6.46
CA ASN A 336 5.54 -17.81 5.66
C ASN A 336 4.25 -17.20 5.17
N MET A 337 4.14 -16.97 3.87
CA MET A 337 2.95 -16.40 3.23
C MET A 337 1.71 -17.30 3.28
N LYS A 338 1.83 -18.58 3.62
CA LYS A 338 0.68 -19.46 3.87
C LYS A 338 0.11 -19.33 5.28
N GLN A 339 0.88 -18.79 6.19
CA GLN A 339 0.53 -18.63 7.61
C GLN A 339 0.34 -17.16 8.01
N THR A 340 0.78 -16.24 7.17
CA THR A 340 0.81 -14.80 7.45
C THR A 340 0.16 -14.03 6.30
N ALA A 341 -0.69 -13.07 6.65
CA ALA A 341 -1.39 -12.20 5.69
C ALA A 341 -0.45 -11.16 5.03
N TYR A 342 0.74 -11.61 4.58
CA TYR A 342 1.80 -10.72 4.13
C TYR A 342 1.32 -9.77 3.04
N TYR A 343 0.96 -10.27 1.86
CA TYR A 343 0.51 -9.41 0.75
C TYR A 343 -0.86 -8.77 0.93
N GLU A 344 -1.67 -9.28 1.87
CA GLU A 344 -2.99 -8.73 2.19
C GLU A 344 -2.93 -7.53 3.14
N SER A 345 -1.85 -7.38 3.92
CA SER A 345 -1.77 -6.35 4.95
C SER A 345 -0.55 -5.45 4.84
N THR A 346 0.64 -5.98 4.48
CA THR A 346 1.88 -5.20 4.47
C THR A 346 1.87 -3.96 3.56
N PRO A 347 1.09 -3.90 2.46
CA PRO A 347 1.03 -2.68 1.66
C PRO A 347 0.58 -1.43 2.43
N VAL A 348 -0.20 -1.62 3.50
CA VAL A 348 -0.68 -0.55 4.40
C VAL A 348 -0.15 -0.69 5.83
N GLU A 349 0.86 -1.53 6.05
CA GLU A 349 1.52 -1.75 7.34
C GLU A 349 3.06 -1.76 7.22
N PRO A 350 3.68 -0.86 6.45
CA PRO A 350 5.14 -0.81 6.34
C PRO A 350 5.82 -0.47 7.67
N ASP A 351 5.14 0.24 8.55
CA ASP A 351 5.55 0.55 9.91
C ASP A 351 5.72 -0.70 10.78
N VAL A 352 4.80 -1.66 10.65
CA VAL A 352 4.87 -2.95 11.36
C VAL A 352 6.02 -3.80 10.81
N VAL A 353 6.15 -3.86 9.46
CA VAL A 353 7.27 -4.59 8.82
C VAL A 353 8.61 -4.00 9.25
N LEU A 354 8.72 -2.67 9.29
CA LEU A 354 9.93 -1.97 9.74
C LEU A 354 10.26 -2.31 11.19
N LYS A 355 9.26 -2.29 12.09
CA LYS A 355 9.44 -2.61 13.50
C LYS A 355 9.83 -4.07 13.73
N ASP A 356 9.27 -5.01 12.96
CA ASP A 356 9.67 -6.42 12.99
C ASP A 356 11.16 -6.59 12.64
N LEU A 357 11.60 -5.93 11.55
CA LEU A 357 13.00 -5.97 11.13
C LEU A 357 13.92 -5.29 12.14
N LEU A 358 13.51 -4.14 12.70
CA LEU A 358 14.25 -3.45 13.75
C LEU A 358 14.43 -4.32 14.98
N ALA A 359 13.38 -5.03 15.40
CA ALA A 359 13.43 -5.94 16.55
C ALA A 359 14.40 -7.12 16.34
N ILE A 360 14.60 -7.53 15.09
CA ILE A 360 15.56 -8.60 14.75
C ILE A 360 16.99 -8.06 14.68
N PHE A 361 17.19 -6.91 14.01
CA PHE A 361 18.55 -6.35 13.83
C PHE A 361 19.09 -5.69 15.09
N HIS A 362 18.21 -5.09 15.91
CA HIS A 362 18.55 -4.26 17.06
C HIS A 362 17.55 -4.50 18.21
N PRO A 363 17.51 -5.72 18.77
CA PRO A 363 16.55 -6.08 19.83
C PRO A 363 16.65 -5.20 21.08
N GLU A 364 17.81 -4.56 21.30
CA GLU A 364 18.02 -3.64 22.41
C GLU A 364 17.27 -2.30 22.24
N LEU A 365 16.79 -1.97 21.05
CA LEU A 365 16.06 -0.72 20.75
C LEU A 365 14.54 -0.87 20.80
N VAL A 366 14.05 -2.09 20.96
CA VAL A 366 12.61 -2.38 20.96
C VAL A 366 12.19 -2.92 22.32
N GLU A 367 10.91 -2.77 22.67
CA GLU A 367 10.35 -3.28 23.92
C GLU A 367 10.56 -4.80 24.04
N LYS A 368 10.97 -5.29 25.21
CA LYS A 368 11.31 -6.72 25.45
C LYS A 368 10.16 -7.69 25.18
N ASP A 369 8.93 -7.23 25.28
CA ASP A 369 7.71 -7.99 25.07
C ASP A 369 7.11 -7.81 23.67
N TYR A 370 7.80 -7.11 22.76
CA TYR A 370 7.36 -6.96 21.38
C TYR A 370 7.21 -8.30 20.69
N GLN A 371 6.06 -8.51 20.07
CA GLN A 371 5.75 -9.72 19.29
C GLN A 371 5.70 -9.38 17.80
N PRO A 372 6.67 -9.86 17.00
CA PRO A 372 6.68 -9.64 15.56
C PRO A 372 5.43 -10.22 14.88
N LYS A 373 4.88 -9.50 13.93
CA LYS A 373 3.70 -9.92 13.15
C LYS A 373 4.08 -10.70 11.90
N TYR A 374 5.10 -10.24 11.20
CA TYR A 374 5.48 -10.78 9.89
C TYR A 374 6.79 -11.53 9.91
N TYR A 375 7.85 -10.90 10.40
CA TYR A 375 9.19 -11.47 10.37
C TYR A 375 9.66 -11.93 11.73
N GLN A 376 10.20 -13.12 11.77
CA GLN A 376 10.84 -13.70 12.97
C GLN A 376 12.10 -14.48 12.58
N LEU A 377 12.98 -14.74 13.52
CA LEU A 377 14.08 -15.67 13.29
C LEU A 377 13.53 -17.09 13.11
N LEU A 378 14.06 -17.78 12.10
CA LEU A 378 13.74 -19.18 11.82
C LEU A 378 14.21 -20.06 13.01
N LYS A 379 13.35 -20.97 13.43
CA LYS A 379 13.60 -21.89 14.56
C LYS A 379 14.14 -23.23 14.11
#